data_01f41843d048ee856bdb880f7fa48655
#
_entry.id   01f41843d048ee856bdb880f7fa48655
#
_cell.length_a   1.000
_cell.length_b   1.000
_cell.length_c   1.000
_cell.angle_alpha   90.00
_cell.angle_beta   90.00
_cell.angle_gamma   90.00
#
_symmetry.space_group_name_H-M   'P 1'
#
loop_
_entity.id
_entity.type
_entity.pdbx_description
1 polymer ?
#
loop_
_entity_poly.entity_id
_entity_poly.type
_entity_poly.pdbx_seq_one_letter_code
_entity_poly.pdbx_strand_id
1 'polypeptide(L)'
;MHRAVSCTRFPNRLQWAFSARPLALPPRSHRPRGARCGGARARILQLDERIPMSDLSAFPITQKWPAQHPDRLQLYSLPTPNGVKVSIMLEETGLPYEPHLVRFDTNDQFSPAFLSLNPNNKIPAILDPNGPDGKPLPLFESGAILIYLADKTGQLIPKDPAGRYETIQWVMFQMGGIGPMFGQLGFFHKFAGREYEDKRPRDRYVAESKRLLGVLDAHLSNRQWMMGDTYTIADIAIFPWVRNLVGFYEAGDLVGFGEFGHVARALEAFVARPAVVRGLNIPARD
;
A
#
# COMPACT_ATOMS: atom_id res chain seq x y z
N MET A 1 1.77 -6.75 63.08
CA MET A 1 0.94 -7.86 62.56
C MET A 1 1.09 -7.89 61.05
N HIS A 2 1.98 -8.77 60.55
CA HIS A 2 2.19 -8.97 59.12
C HIS A 2 1.15 -9.94 58.58
N ARG A 3 0.46 -9.58 57.50
CA ARG A 3 -0.28 -10.54 56.69
C ARG A 3 0.43 -10.67 55.34
N ALA A 4 0.96 -11.87 55.11
CA ALA A 4 1.52 -12.32 53.84
C ALA A 4 0.41 -12.56 52.81
N VAL A 5 0.57 -12.03 51.59
CA VAL A 5 -0.29 -12.32 50.45
C VAL A 5 0.33 -13.47 49.65
N SER A 6 -0.44 -14.56 49.55
CA SER A 6 -0.10 -15.81 48.89
C SER A 6 -0.02 -15.62 47.36
N CYS A 7 1.11 -16.06 46.80
CA CYS A 7 1.35 -16.12 45.36
C CYS A 7 0.79 -17.44 44.80
N THR A 8 -0.32 -17.37 44.05
CA THR A 8 -0.87 -18.52 43.34
C THR A 8 -0.15 -18.71 42.01
N ARG A 9 0.48 -19.88 41.83
CA ARG A 9 1.16 -20.34 40.64
C ARG A 9 0.15 -20.65 39.53
N PHE A 10 0.40 -20.13 38.32
CA PHE A 10 -0.27 -20.57 37.08
C PHE A 10 0.36 -21.87 36.59
N PRO A 11 -0.44 -22.86 36.09
CA PRO A 11 0.11 -24.09 35.54
C PRO A 11 0.66 -23.88 34.12
N ASN A 12 1.79 -24.51 33.90
CA ASN A 12 2.61 -24.48 32.69
C ASN A 12 2.19 -25.55 31.68
N ARG A 13 2.45 -25.24 30.40
CA ARG A 13 2.76 -26.11 29.27
C ARG A 13 1.58 -26.77 28.52
N LEU A 14 1.19 -26.11 27.43
CA LEU A 14 0.68 -26.80 26.23
C LEU A 14 1.90 -27.21 25.36
N GLN A 15 2.21 -28.50 25.35
CA GLN A 15 3.16 -29.11 24.42
C GLN A 15 2.41 -29.42 23.11
N TRP A 16 2.81 -28.79 22.02
CA TRP A 16 2.39 -29.19 20.68
C TRP A 16 3.34 -30.26 20.17
N ALA A 17 2.87 -31.50 20.10
CA ALA A 17 3.57 -32.59 19.44
C ALA A 17 3.29 -32.55 17.93
N PHE A 18 4.27 -32.17 17.13
CA PHE A 18 4.23 -32.35 15.68
C PHE A 18 4.57 -33.81 15.34
N SER A 19 3.57 -34.58 14.90
CA SER A 19 3.78 -35.88 14.29
C SER A 19 4.09 -35.66 12.79
N ALA A 20 5.35 -35.76 12.41
CA ALA A 20 5.77 -35.73 11.02
C ALA A 20 5.61 -37.17 10.43
N ARG A 21 4.64 -37.36 9.52
CA ARG A 21 4.61 -38.50 8.62
C ARG A 21 5.39 -38.16 7.35
N PRO A 22 6.31 -39.02 6.89
CA PRO A 22 7.01 -38.79 5.63
C PRO A 22 6.07 -39.09 4.45
N LEU A 23 5.95 -38.12 3.53
CA LEU A 23 5.28 -38.29 2.24
C LEU A 23 6.20 -39.09 1.30
N ALA A 24 5.75 -40.25 0.85
CA ALA A 24 6.42 -41.07 -0.16
C ALA A 24 6.32 -40.41 -1.53
N LEU A 25 7.45 -40.27 -2.23
CA LEU A 25 7.53 -39.79 -3.60
C LEU A 25 7.08 -40.88 -4.58
N PRO A 26 6.33 -40.56 -5.66
CA PRO A 26 5.97 -41.51 -6.70
C PRO A 26 7.18 -41.88 -7.59
N PRO A 27 7.23 -43.07 -8.20
CA PRO A 27 8.35 -43.54 -9.00
C PRO A 27 8.47 -42.83 -10.34
N ARG A 28 9.71 -42.59 -10.77
CA ARG A 28 10.07 -41.97 -12.05
C ARG A 28 9.70 -42.87 -13.22
N SER A 29 8.87 -42.37 -14.14
CA SER A 29 8.58 -43.02 -15.40
C SER A 29 9.73 -42.83 -16.41
N HIS A 30 10.14 -43.92 -17.07
CA HIS A 30 11.13 -43.95 -18.14
C HIS A 30 10.65 -43.22 -19.39
N ARG A 31 11.49 -42.35 -19.94
CA ARG A 31 11.31 -41.76 -21.30
C ARG A 31 11.83 -42.74 -22.36
N PRO A 32 11.12 -42.98 -23.45
CA PRO A 32 11.67 -43.65 -24.63
C PRO A 32 12.49 -42.64 -25.45
N ARG A 33 13.64 -43.12 -25.97
CA ARG A 33 14.51 -42.40 -26.93
C ARG A 33 13.97 -42.65 -28.33
N GLY A 34 13.99 -41.58 -29.16
CA GLY A 34 14.15 -41.66 -30.59
C GLY A 34 12.93 -41.33 -31.43
N ALA A 35 12.81 -40.10 -31.94
CA ALA A 35 12.16 -39.79 -33.20
C ALA A 35 12.96 -38.70 -33.92
N ARG A 36 13.26 -38.91 -35.18
CA ARG A 36 14.10 -38.09 -36.07
C ARG A 36 13.38 -36.82 -36.54
N CYS A 37 14.16 -35.75 -36.67
CA CYS A 37 13.73 -34.48 -37.25
C CYS A 37 13.29 -34.62 -38.70
N GLY A 38 12.03 -34.30 -38.99
CA GLY A 38 11.54 -33.94 -40.30
C GLY A 38 11.35 -32.42 -40.35
N GLY A 39 12.05 -31.75 -41.26
CA GLY A 39 11.99 -30.29 -41.45
C GLY A 39 10.61 -29.83 -41.91
N ALA A 40 9.91 -29.10 -41.08
CA ALA A 40 8.76 -28.29 -41.46
C ALA A 40 9.16 -26.81 -41.34
N ARG A 41 9.15 -26.11 -42.49
CA ARG A 41 9.29 -24.68 -42.58
C ARG A 41 8.21 -24.02 -41.70
N ALA A 42 8.64 -23.38 -40.64
CA ALA A 42 7.75 -22.56 -39.83
C ALA A 42 7.23 -21.38 -40.69
N ARG A 43 5.96 -21.43 -41.06
CA ARG A 43 5.21 -20.23 -41.43
C ARG A 43 5.08 -19.39 -40.14
N ILE A 44 5.74 -18.24 -40.15
CA ILE A 44 5.47 -17.18 -39.19
C ILE A 44 4.04 -16.73 -39.49
N LEU A 45 3.08 -17.28 -38.74
CA LEU A 45 1.75 -16.69 -38.61
C LEU A 45 1.96 -15.43 -37.75
N GLN A 46 1.87 -14.27 -38.40
CA GLN A 46 1.61 -13.02 -37.69
C GLN A 46 0.24 -13.18 -37.01
N LEU A 47 0.25 -13.61 -35.77
CA LEU A 47 -0.91 -13.48 -34.86
C LEU A 47 -0.98 -12.00 -34.50
N ASP A 48 -1.75 -11.25 -35.31
CA ASP A 48 -2.35 -9.99 -34.84
C ASP A 48 -3.48 -10.37 -33.86
N GLU A 49 -3.08 -10.98 -32.74
CA GLU A 49 -3.96 -11.16 -31.59
C GLU A 49 -4.12 -9.79 -30.92
N ARG A 50 -5.03 -8.97 -31.46
CA ARG A 50 -5.66 -7.94 -30.65
C ARG A 50 -6.31 -8.68 -29.49
N ILE A 51 -5.63 -8.65 -28.31
CA ILE A 51 -6.23 -9.07 -27.04
C ILE A 51 -7.56 -8.32 -26.98
N PRO A 52 -8.71 -9.00 -26.88
CA PRO A 52 -9.99 -8.31 -26.79
C PRO A 52 -9.91 -7.35 -25.60
N MET A 53 -10.15 -6.06 -25.86
CA MET A 53 -10.21 -5.05 -24.81
C MET A 53 -11.15 -5.57 -23.74
N SER A 54 -10.65 -5.71 -22.50
CA SER A 54 -11.43 -6.21 -21.39
C SER A 54 -12.64 -5.29 -21.22
N ASP A 55 -13.83 -5.83 -21.35
CA ASP A 55 -15.06 -5.07 -21.19
C ASP A 55 -15.23 -4.69 -19.72
N LEU A 56 -14.91 -3.42 -19.39
CA LEU A 56 -15.09 -2.88 -18.05
C LEU A 56 -16.56 -2.61 -17.70
N SER A 57 -17.51 -2.70 -18.63
CA SER A 57 -18.92 -2.45 -18.41
C SER A 57 -19.55 -3.42 -17.39
N ALA A 58 -18.95 -4.59 -17.19
CA ALA A 58 -19.35 -5.55 -16.17
C ALA A 58 -19.11 -5.04 -14.72
N PHE A 59 -18.31 -3.99 -14.53
CA PHE A 59 -18.00 -3.44 -13.22
C PHE A 59 -18.93 -2.24 -12.92
N PRO A 60 -19.80 -2.31 -11.90
CA PRO A 60 -20.76 -1.23 -11.59
C PRO A 60 -20.12 0.13 -11.32
N ILE A 61 -18.84 0.16 -10.89
CA ILE A 61 -18.08 1.39 -10.67
C ILE A 61 -18.02 2.26 -11.92
N THR A 62 -17.92 1.66 -13.12
CA THR A 62 -17.83 2.37 -14.40
C THR A 62 -19.14 3.02 -14.82
N GLN A 63 -20.26 2.66 -14.21
CA GLN A 63 -21.54 3.35 -14.45
C GLN A 63 -21.58 4.73 -13.79
N LYS A 64 -20.91 4.89 -12.65
CA LYS A 64 -20.82 6.19 -11.97
C LYS A 64 -19.65 7.02 -12.48
N TRP A 65 -18.54 6.36 -12.80
CA TRP A 65 -17.34 6.97 -13.37
C TRP A 65 -17.01 6.26 -14.70
N PRO A 66 -17.63 6.68 -15.82
CA PRO A 66 -17.36 6.10 -17.13
C PRO A 66 -15.89 6.31 -17.53
N ALA A 67 -15.22 5.24 -17.92
CA ALA A 67 -13.85 5.31 -18.39
C ALA A 67 -13.79 5.96 -19.79
N GLN A 68 -12.98 7.01 -19.94
CA GLN A 68 -12.67 7.62 -21.24
C GLN A 68 -11.57 6.82 -21.97
N HIS A 69 -10.71 6.17 -21.20
CA HIS A 69 -9.62 5.31 -21.68
C HIS A 69 -9.72 3.93 -21.03
N PRO A 70 -10.64 3.05 -21.47
CA PRO A 70 -10.89 1.76 -20.83
C PRO A 70 -9.75 0.76 -20.90
N ASP A 71 -8.74 1.04 -21.74
CA ASP A 71 -7.49 0.29 -21.86
C ASP A 71 -6.46 0.64 -20.76
N ARG A 72 -6.67 1.74 -20.03
CA ARG A 72 -5.78 2.21 -18.97
C ARG A 72 -6.26 1.76 -17.60
N LEU A 73 -5.32 1.71 -16.66
CA LEU A 73 -5.64 1.51 -15.25
C LEU A 73 -6.55 2.64 -14.74
N GLN A 74 -7.67 2.30 -14.11
CA GLN A 74 -8.62 3.24 -13.53
C GLN A 74 -8.29 3.44 -12.05
N LEU A 75 -8.03 4.68 -11.63
CA LEU A 75 -7.74 5.04 -10.24
C LEU A 75 -8.93 5.80 -9.64
N TYR A 76 -9.58 5.23 -8.63
CA TYR A 76 -10.68 5.87 -7.87
C TYR A 76 -10.12 6.36 -6.53
N SER A 77 -9.95 7.68 -6.39
CA SER A 77 -9.21 8.22 -5.24
C SER A 77 -9.62 9.65 -4.88
N LEU A 78 -8.98 10.16 -3.82
CA LEU A 78 -9.00 11.55 -3.36
C LEU A 78 -7.58 11.85 -2.81
N PRO A 79 -7.03 13.07 -2.95
CA PRO A 79 -5.73 13.46 -2.42
C PRO A 79 -5.69 13.47 -0.89
N THR A 80 -5.71 12.30 -0.28
CA THR A 80 -5.48 12.01 1.14
C THR A 80 -4.16 11.26 1.28
N PRO A 81 -3.60 11.10 2.49
CA PRO A 81 -2.35 10.36 2.66
C PRO A 81 -2.33 8.95 2.05
N ASN A 82 -3.48 8.26 2.03
CA ASN A 82 -3.57 6.95 1.37
C ASN A 82 -3.80 7.06 -0.14
N GLY A 83 -4.62 8.03 -0.58
CA GLY A 83 -4.93 8.22 -2.00
C GLY A 83 -3.69 8.57 -2.81
N VAL A 84 -2.89 9.52 -2.32
CA VAL A 84 -1.69 9.98 -3.03
C VAL A 84 -0.58 8.93 -3.11
N LYS A 85 -0.59 7.88 -2.29
CA LYS A 85 0.35 6.76 -2.48
C LYS A 85 0.24 6.16 -3.87
N VAL A 86 -0.99 5.92 -4.32
CA VAL A 86 -1.23 5.26 -5.61
C VAL A 86 -0.96 6.21 -6.76
N SER A 87 -1.40 7.46 -6.69
CA SER A 87 -1.08 8.43 -7.75
C SER A 87 0.43 8.70 -7.85
N ILE A 88 1.15 8.81 -6.73
CA ILE A 88 2.62 8.94 -6.75
C ILE A 88 3.25 7.69 -7.40
N MET A 89 2.81 6.49 -7.03
CA MET A 89 3.33 5.25 -7.63
C MET A 89 3.14 5.21 -9.14
N LEU A 90 1.97 5.63 -9.62
CA LEU A 90 1.66 5.68 -11.06
C LEU A 90 2.52 6.73 -11.78
N GLU A 91 2.74 7.89 -11.16
CA GLU A 91 3.62 8.94 -11.68
C GLU A 91 5.11 8.54 -11.68
N GLU A 92 5.57 7.78 -10.68
CA GLU A 92 6.95 7.28 -10.61
C GLU A 92 7.22 6.18 -11.65
N THR A 93 6.25 5.31 -11.90
CA THR A 93 6.40 4.19 -12.84
C THR A 93 6.10 4.58 -14.28
N GLY A 94 5.38 5.68 -14.51
CA GLY A 94 4.93 6.10 -15.83
C GLY A 94 3.84 5.20 -16.43
N LEU A 95 3.21 4.33 -15.61
CA LEU A 95 2.12 3.48 -16.06
C LEU A 95 0.91 4.33 -16.47
N PRO A 96 0.37 4.19 -17.69
CA PRO A 96 -0.80 4.94 -18.11
C PRO A 96 -2.03 4.63 -17.25
N TYR A 97 -2.71 5.67 -16.79
CA TYR A 97 -3.88 5.53 -15.94
C TYR A 97 -4.89 6.64 -16.20
N GLU A 98 -6.10 6.47 -15.67
CA GLU A 98 -7.18 7.45 -15.69
C GLU A 98 -7.64 7.68 -14.24
N PRO A 99 -7.53 8.92 -13.71
CA PRO A 99 -7.95 9.24 -12.35
C PRO A 99 -9.42 9.63 -12.28
N HIS A 100 -10.13 9.11 -11.28
CA HIS A 100 -11.52 9.45 -10.97
C HIS A 100 -11.61 10.01 -9.56
N LEU A 101 -12.17 11.20 -9.40
CA LEU A 101 -12.36 11.84 -8.11
C LEU A 101 -13.54 11.19 -7.36
N VAL A 102 -13.26 10.66 -6.16
CA VAL A 102 -14.26 10.14 -5.22
C VAL A 102 -14.49 11.19 -4.14
N ARG A 103 -15.60 11.88 -4.19
CA ARG A 103 -15.90 13.01 -3.30
C ARG A 103 -16.49 12.53 -1.97
N PHE A 104 -15.95 13.02 -0.86
CA PHE A 104 -16.47 12.70 0.48
C PHE A 104 -17.65 13.59 0.89
N ASP A 105 -17.70 14.81 0.38
CA ASP A 105 -18.79 15.77 0.60
C ASP A 105 -20.11 15.32 -0.03
N THR A 106 -20.06 14.56 -1.12
CA THR A 106 -21.22 13.92 -1.76
C THR A 106 -21.42 12.46 -1.36
N ASN A 107 -20.63 11.96 -0.40
CA ASN A 107 -20.69 10.58 0.08
C ASN A 107 -20.48 9.52 -1.02
N ASP A 108 -19.69 9.82 -2.03
CA ASP A 108 -19.41 8.93 -3.16
C ASP A 108 -18.90 7.55 -2.74
N GLN A 109 -18.10 7.49 -1.66
CA GLN A 109 -17.53 6.26 -1.13
C GLN A 109 -18.59 5.29 -0.57
N PHE A 110 -19.81 5.76 -0.32
CA PHE A 110 -20.93 4.94 0.11
C PHE A 110 -21.87 4.55 -1.03
N SER A 111 -21.62 5.02 -2.25
CA SER A 111 -22.46 4.65 -3.41
C SER A 111 -22.33 3.15 -3.70
N PRO A 112 -23.41 2.49 -4.16
CA PRO A 112 -23.36 1.08 -4.56
C PRO A 112 -22.27 0.80 -5.60
N ALA A 113 -22.02 1.73 -6.50
CA ALA A 113 -20.97 1.66 -7.50
C ALA A 113 -19.58 1.55 -6.85
N PHE A 114 -19.25 2.42 -5.88
CA PHE A 114 -17.96 2.36 -5.20
C PHE A 114 -17.85 1.13 -4.29
N LEU A 115 -18.92 0.77 -3.58
CA LEU A 115 -18.96 -0.42 -2.71
C LEU A 115 -18.78 -1.73 -3.49
N SER A 116 -19.13 -1.77 -4.77
CA SER A 116 -18.88 -2.94 -5.64
C SER A 116 -17.37 -3.18 -5.86
N LEU A 117 -16.56 -2.13 -5.78
CA LEU A 117 -15.11 -2.19 -5.91
C LEU A 117 -14.41 -2.32 -4.56
N ASN A 118 -14.87 -1.56 -3.56
CA ASN A 118 -14.34 -1.64 -2.19
C ASN A 118 -15.45 -1.66 -1.14
N PRO A 119 -15.79 -2.82 -0.59
CA PRO A 119 -16.84 -2.98 0.42
C PRO A 119 -16.50 -2.27 1.75
N ASN A 120 -15.24 -1.88 1.98
CA ASN A 120 -14.80 -1.12 3.16
C ASN A 120 -15.06 0.41 3.02
N ASN A 121 -15.65 0.88 1.91
CA ASN A 121 -15.94 2.29 1.63
C ASN A 121 -14.75 3.27 1.81
N LYS A 122 -13.53 2.84 1.51
CA LYS A 122 -12.29 3.63 1.64
C LYS A 122 -11.60 3.79 0.29
N ILE A 123 -11.07 4.99 0.04
CA ILE A 123 -10.13 5.23 -1.06
C ILE A 123 -8.68 4.93 -0.58
N PRO A 124 -7.76 4.65 -1.49
CA PRO A 124 -7.90 4.44 -2.93
C PRO A 124 -8.42 3.04 -3.28
N ALA A 125 -8.94 2.92 -4.51
CA ALA A 125 -9.18 1.64 -5.16
C ALA A 125 -8.78 1.76 -6.64
N ILE A 126 -8.44 0.66 -7.28
CA ILE A 126 -8.12 0.60 -8.71
C ILE A 126 -8.95 -0.47 -9.42
N LEU A 127 -9.13 -0.28 -10.73
CA LEU A 127 -9.56 -1.32 -11.64
C LEU A 127 -8.54 -1.38 -12.78
N ASP A 128 -7.75 -2.43 -12.82
CA ASP A 128 -6.77 -2.64 -13.90
C ASP A 128 -7.39 -3.54 -14.98
N PRO A 129 -7.65 -3.03 -16.21
CA PRO A 129 -8.18 -3.84 -17.30
C PRO A 129 -7.23 -4.96 -17.74
N ASN A 130 -5.94 -4.77 -17.51
CA ASN A 130 -4.88 -5.67 -17.93
C ASN A 130 -4.20 -6.33 -16.70
N GLY A 131 -5.01 -6.88 -15.80
CA GLY A 131 -4.55 -7.61 -14.62
C GLY A 131 -3.89 -8.96 -14.95
N PRO A 132 -3.59 -9.78 -13.96
CA PRO A 132 -3.03 -11.11 -14.15
C PRO A 132 -3.88 -11.95 -15.11
N ASP A 133 -3.22 -12.77 -15.93
CA ASP A 133 -3.82 -13.62 -16.96
C ASP A 133 -4.66 -12.85 -18.00
N GLY A 134 -4.38 -11.55 -18.18
CA GLY A 134 -5.13 -10.69 -19.10
C GLY A 134 -6.58 -10.42 -18.70
N LYS A 135 -6.92 -10.59 -17.43
CA LYS A 135 -8.27 -10.33 -16.90
C LYS A 135 -8.30 -9.04 -16.09
N PRO A 136 -9.43 -8.32 -16.09
CA PRO A 136 -9.59 -7.17 -15.22
C PRO A 136 -9.41 -7.51 -13.74
N LEU A 137 -8.64 -6.68 -13.02
CA LEU A 137 -8.41 -6.84 -11.59
C LEU A 137 -8.93 -5.62 -10.82
N PRO A 138 -10.03 -5.75 -10.07
CA PRO A 138 -10.40 -4.78 -9.04
C PRO A 138 -9.52 -5.00 -7.81
N LEU A 139 -8.97 -3.91 -7.23
CA LEU A 139 -8.12 -4.00 -6.05
C LEU A 139 -8.30 -2.78 -5.15
N PHE A 140 -8.36 -3.00 -3.85
CA PHE A 140 -8.32 -1.98 -2.82
C PHE A 140 -7.23 -2.30 -1.80
N GLU A 141 -7.07 -1.46 -0.76
CA GLU A 141 -5.93 -1.36 0.15
C GLU A 141 -4.68 -0.77 -0.51
N SER A 142 -4.32 0.45 -0.09
CA SER A 142 -3.20 1.19 -0.70
C SER A 142 -1.88 0.43 -0.66
N GLY A 143 -1.61 -0.34 0.41
CA GLY A 143 -0.41 -1.17 0.51
C GLY A 143 -0.42 -2.33 -0.48
N ALA A 144 -1.57 -3.01 -0.67
CA ALA A 144 -1.72 -4.08 -1.65
C ALA A 144 -1.59 -3.55 -3.08
N ILE A 145 -2.16 -2.36 -3.36
CA ILE A 145 -2.04 -1.69 -4.66
C ILE A 145 -0.58 -1.35 -4.96
N LEU A 146 0.18 -0.82 -3.99
CA LEU A 146 1.61 -0.53 -4.16
C LEU A 146 2.41 -1.78 -4.51
N ILE A 147 2.19 -2.89 -3.81
CA ILE A 147 2.86 -4.17 -4.08
C ILE A 147 2.50 -4.67 -5.47
N TYR A 148 1.21 -4.66 -5.82
CA TYR A 148 0.73 -5.07 -7.14
C TYR A 148 1.37 -4.26 -8.28
N LEU A 149 1.39 -2.92 -8.16
CA LEU A 149 1.96 -2.05 -9.17
C LEU A 149 3.49 -2.22 -9.29
N ALA A 150 4.17 -2.46 -8.16
CA ALA A 150 5.60 -2.76 -8.16
C ALA A 150 5.90 -4.08 -8.88
N ASP A 151 5.09 -5.12 -8.67
CA ASP A 151 5.22 -6.40 -9.36
C ASP A 151 4.90 -6.27 -10.86
N LYS A 152 3.82 -5.56 -11.19
CA LYS A 152 3.40 -5.34 -12.58
C LYS A 152 4.44 -4.59 -13.40
N THR A 153 5.10 -3.60 -12.80
CA THR A 153 6.09 -2.75 -13.50
C THR A 153 7.53 -3.24 -13.34
N GLY A 154 7.80 -4.10 -12.38
CA GLY A 154 9.16 -4.51 -12.00
C GLY A 154 10.00 -3.37 -11.41
N GLN A 155 9.35 -2.31 -10.86
CA GLN A 155 9.99 -1.10 -10.38
C GLN A 155 9.69 -0.85 -8.88
N LEU A 156 10.55 -0.10 -8.22
CA LEU A 156 10.37 0.42 -6.84
C LEU A 156 10.26 -0.67 -5.76
N ILE A 157 10.69 -1.87 -6.08
CA ILE A 157 10.86 -2.99 -5.14
C ILE A 157 12.08 -3.81 -5.54
N PRO A 158 12.95 -4.24 -4.59
CA PRO A 158 14.06 -5.12 -4.90
C PRO A 158 13.62 -6.44 -5.52
N LYS A 159 14.43 -6.95 -6.46
CA LYS A 159 14.16 -8.23 -7.14
C LYS A 159 14.61 -9.43 -6.32
N ASP A 160 15.59 -9.26 -5.45
CA ASP A 160 16.03 -10.33 -4.56
C ASP A 160 14.99 -10.57 -3.46
N PRO A 161 14.80 -11.83 -3.02
CA PRO A 161 13.75 -12.16 -2.06
C PRO A 161 13.89 -11.45 -0.71
N ALA A 162 15.13 -11.30 -0.20
CA ALA A 162 15.36 -10.68 1.10
C ALA A 162 14.97 -9.20 1.09
N GLY A 163 15.51 -8.42 0.14
CA GLY A 163 15.20 -7.01 -0.02
C GLY A 163 13.71 -6.77 -0.33
N ARG A 164 13.08 -7.69 -1.09
CA ARG A 164 11.64 -7.63 -1.34
C ARG A 164 10.83 -7.76 -0.05
N TYR A 165 11.10 -8.74 0.80
CA TYR A 165 10.37 -8.92 2.06
C TYR A 165 10.67 -7.81 3.06
N GLU A 166 11.90 -7.29 3.10
CA GLU A 166 12.25 -6.13 3.92
C GLU A 166 11.46 -4.88 3.48
N THR A 167 11.32 -4.64 2.18
CA THR A 167 10.47 -3.56 1.65
C THR A 167 9.01 -3.74 2.05
N ILE A 168 8.45 -4.95 1.90
CA ILE A 168 7.07 -5.27 2.29
C ILE A 168 6.88 -5.09 3.81
N GLN A 169 7.86 -5.47 4.64
CA GLN A 169 7.83 -5.24 6.08
C GLN A 169 7.58 -3.75 6.41
N TRP A 170 8.29 -2.83 5.76
CA TRP A 170 8.09 -1.40 5.96
C TRP A 170 6.76 -0.88 5.42
N VAL A 171 6.26 -1.43 4.32
CA VAL A 171 4.88 -1.17 3.85
C VAL A 171 3.87 -1.61 4.92
N MET A 172 4.03 -2.81 5.49
CA MET A 172 3.13 -3.31 6.55
C MET A 172 3.26 -2.51 7.84
N PHE A 173 4.47 -2.06 8.20
CA PHE A 173 4.68 -1.16 9.34
C PHE A 173 3.91 0.16 9.17
N GLN A 174 3.87 0.69 7.94
CA GLN A 174 3.05 1.85 7.67
C GLN A 174 1.55 1.54 7.75
N MET A 175 1.09 0.43 7.14
CA MET A 175 -0.34 0.07 7.09
C MET A 175 -0.90 -0.29 8.48
N GLY A 176 -0.13 -0.98 9.31
CA GLY A 176 -0.56 -1.41 10.65
C GLY A 176 -0.25 -0.42 11.77
N GLY A 177 0.69 0.48 11.58
CA GLY A 177 1.18 1.40 12.62
C GLY A 177 1.00 2.87 12.24
N ILE A 178 1.85 3.38 11.36
CA ILE A 178 1.93 4.82 11.07
C ILE A 178 0.58 5.38 10.60
N GLY A 179 -0.04 4.79 9.60
CA GLY A 179 -1.31 5.28 9.04
C GLY A 179 -2.42 5.34 10.09
N PRO A 180 -2.73 4.23 10.76
CA PRO A 180 -3.76 4.22 11.79
C PRO A 180 -3.48 5.17 12.96
N MET A 181 -2.25 5.19 13.50
CA MET A 181 -1.95 5.99 14.69
C MET A 181 -1.90 7.49 14.38
N PHE A 182 -1.29 7.90 13.27
CA PHE A 182 -1.34 9.29 12.82
C PHE A 182 -2.77 9.73 12.46
N GLY A 183 -3.56 8.83 11.87
CA GLY A 183 -4.97 9.09 11.58
C GLY A 183 -5.81 9.32 12.83
N GLN A 184 -5.60 8.52 13.89
CA GLN A 184 -6.24 8.73 15.19
C GLN A 184 -5.78 10.02 15.84
N LEU A 185 -4.48 10.34 15.80
CA LEU A 185 -4.01 11.64 16.29
C LEU A 185 -4.71 12.77 15.54
N GLY A 186 -4.80 12.70 14.19
CA GLY A 186 -5.52 13.69 13.38
C GLY A 186 -6.99 13.84 13.82
N PHE A 187 -7.68 12.73 14.11
CA PHE A 187 -9.06 12.77 14.59
C PHE A 187 -9.20 13.56 15.90
N PHE A 188 -8.34 13.29 16.90
CA PHE A 188 -8.41 13.91 18.22
C PHE A 188 -7.75 15.30 18.29
N HIS A 189 -6.96 15.69 17.28
CA HIS A 189 -6.26 16.99 17.24
C HIS A 189 -6.90 18.00 16.30
N LYS A 190 -7.31 17.57 15.09
CA LYS A 190 -7.78 18.44 14.00
C LYS A 190 -9.27 18.31 13.69
N PHE A 191 -9.86 17.11 13.87
CA PHE A 191 -11.26 16.84 13.52
C PHE A 191 -12.18 16.81 14.74
N ALA A 192 -13.30 16.13 14.66
CA ALA A 192 -14.37 16.14 15.66
C ALA A 192 -13.89 15.81 17.09
N GLY A 193 -12.91 14.94 17.24
CA GLY A 193 -12.33 14.60 18.55
C GLY A 193 -11.59 15.75 19.23
N ARG A 194 -11.28 16.84 18.50
CA ARG A 194 -10.67 18.04 19.09
C ARG A 194 -11.56 18.67 20.16
N GLU A 195 -12.87 18.58 19.98
CA GLU A 195 -13.84 19.17 20.90
C GLU A 195 -14.06 18.35 22.20
N TYR A 196 -13.51 17.14 22.29
CA TYR A 196 -13.63 16.32 23.50
C TYR A 196 -12.86 16.95 24.65
N GLU A 197 -13.53 17.05 25.84
CA GLU A 197 -12.90 17.58 27.05
C GLU A 197 -11.76 16.69 27.53
N ASP A 198 -11.97 15.37 27.51
CA ASP A 198 -10.94 14.39 27.87
C ASP A 198 -9.85 14.31 26.77
N LYS A 199 -8.66 14.81 27.09
CA LYS A 199 -7.51 14.81 26.17
C LYS A 199 -6.67 13.54 26.23
N ARG A 200 -6.94 12.60 27.13
CA ARG A 200 -6.18 11.33 27.25
C ARG A 200 -6.10 10.54 25.96
N PRO A 201 -7.17 10.41 25.12
CA PRO A 201 -7.06 9.75 23.83
C PRO A 201 -6.08 10.46 22.88
N ARG A 202 -6.16 11.79 22.79
CA ARG A 202 -5.21 12.59 21.99
C ARG A 202 -3.78 12.35 22.46
N ASP A 203 -3.53 12.48 23.76
CA ASP A 203 -2.19 12.38 24.33
C ASP A 203 -1.60 10.98 24.18
N ARG A 204 -2.46 9.94 24.23
CA ARG A 204 -2.07 8.56 23.90
C ARG A 204 -1.54 8.45 22.46
N TYR A 205 -2.23 9.06 21.49
CA TYR A 205 -1.81 9.01 20.09
C TYR A 205 -0.65 9.97 19.77
N VAL A 206 -0.48 11.05 20.51
CA VAL A 206 0.73 11.88 20.47
C VAL A 206 1.95 11.04 20.86
N ALA A 207 1.89 10.36 22.01
CA ALA A 207 2.98 9.52 22.48
C ALA A 207 3.32 8.39 21.50
N GLU A 208 2.31 7.71 20.93
CA GLU A 208 2.53 6.66 19.96
C GLU A 208 3.08 7.20 18.62
N SER A 209 2.59 8.35 18.16
CA SER A 209 3.12 9.00 16.94
C SER A 209 4.59 9.40 17.12
N LYS A 210 4.95 9.95 18.29
CA LYS A 210 6.35 10.27 18.65
C LYS A 210 7.22 9.02 18.64
N ARG A 211 6.74 7.92 19.23
CA ARG A 211 7.46 6.63 19.23
C ARG A 211 7.70 6.11 17.81
N LEU A 212 6.68 6.17 16.93
CA LEU A 212 6.78 5.72 15.54
C LEU A 212 7.75 6.59 14.72
N LEU A 213 7.73 7.91 14.93
CA LEU A 213 8.72 8.82 14.33
C LEU A 213 10.14 8.47 14.80
N GLY A 214 10.34 8.14 16.07
CA GLY A 214 11.63 7.69 16.61
C GLY A 214 12.14 6.41 15.95
N VAL A 215 11.26 5.45 15.65
CA VAL A 215 11.62 4.24 14.89
C VAL A 215 12.10 4.59 13.49
N LEU A 216 11.39 5.49 12.80
CA LEU A 216 11.79 5.94 11.47
C LEU A 216 13.12 6.70 11.51
N ASP A 217 13.29 7.60 12.47
CA ASP A 217 14.49 8.45 12.58
C ASP A 217 15.74 7.61 12.84
N ALA A 218 15.66 6.67 13.77
CA ALA A 218 16.74 5.72 14.04
C ALA A 218 17.10 4.88 12.79
N HIS A 219 16.08 4.40 12.05
CA HIS A 219 16.30 3.62 10.84
C HIS A 219 16.96 4.45 9.71
N LEU A 220 16.60 5.72 9.59
CA LEU A 220 17.08 6.64 8.56
C LEU A 220 18.42 7.32 8.91
N SER A 221 19.00 7.03 10.08
CA SER A 221 20.22 7.71 10.58
C SER A 221 21.43 7.62 9.63
N ASN A 222 21.55 6.52 8.89
CA ASN A 222 22.59 6.26 7.91
C ASN A 222 22.05 5.85 6.54
N ARG A 223 20.78 6.16 6.25
CA ARG A 223 20.10 5.79 5.00
C ARG A 223 19.45 7.02 4.39
N GLN A 224 19.49 7.10 3.07
CA GLN A 224 18.74 8.13 2.34
C GLN A 224 17.25 7.86 2.33
N TRP A 225 16.87 6.59 2.11
CA TRP A 225 15.51 6.07 1.98
C TRP A 225 15.29 4.87 2.91
N MET A 226 14.07 4.39 2.98
CA MET A 226 13.74 3.23 3.82
C MET A 226 14.55 1.97 3.47
N MET A 227 14.97 1.84 2.21
CA MET A 227 15.79 0.74 1.72
C MET A 227 17.23 1.17 1.37
N GLY A 228 17.86 1.96 2.24
CA GLY A 228 19.22 2.47 2.05
C GLY A 228 19.25 3.63 1.05
N ASP A 229 20.01 3.46 -0.04
CA ASP A 229 20.11 4.47 -1.11
C ASP A 229 19.01 4.30 -2.18
N THR A 230 18.17 3.27 -2.04
CA THR A 230 17.17 2.94 -3.02
C THR A 230 15.77 3.39 -2.57
N TYR A 231 15.16 4.28 -3.37
CA TYR A 231 13.76 4.69 -3.21
C TYR A 231 12.81 3.57 -3.63
N THR A 232 11.83 3.26 -2.79
CA THR A 232 10.93 2.13 -2.97
C THR A 232 9.48 2.44 -2.59
N ILE A 233 8.59 1.46 -2.75
CA ILE A 233 7.21 1.54 -2.26
C ILE A 233 7.11 1.71 -0.74
N ALA A 234 8.14 1.41 0.03
CA ALA A 234 8.19 1.69 1.48
C ALA A 234 8.16 3.20 1.74
N ASP A 235 8.93 3.97 0.97
CA ASP A 235 8.98 5.44 1.05
C ASP A 235 7.63 6.04 0.60
N ILE A 236 7.08 5.54 -0.51
CA ILE A 236 5.77 5.95 -1.02
C ILE A 236 4.65 5.66 -0.02
N ALA A 237 4.75 4.58 0.75
CA ALA A 237 3.78 4.26 1.78
C ALA A 237 3.87 5.22 2.98
N ILE A 238 5.08 5.54 3.45
CA ILE A 238 5.34 6.22 4.73
C ILE A 238 5.23 7.73 4.61
N PHE A 239 5.95 8.36 3.67
CA PHE A 239 6.12 9.81 3.67
C PHE A 239 4.86 10.64 3.39
N PRO A 240 3.84 10.19 2.65
CA PRO A 240 2.56 10.90 2.59
C PRO A 240 1.91 11.08 3.96
N TRP A 241 2.05 10.11 4.86
CA TRP A 241 1.53 10.20 6.22
C TRP A 241 2.36 11.12 7.12
N VAL A 242 3.69 11.09 7.01
CA VAL A 242 4.57 12.04 7.72
C VAL A 242 4.28 13.48 7.26
N ARG A 243 4.19 13.70 5.94
CA ARG A 243 3.79 15.00 5.37
C ARG A 243 2.44 15.48 5.90
N ASN A 244 1.46 14.58 5.98
CA ASN A 244 0.11 14.92 6.44
C ASN A 244 0.09 15.25 7.94
N LEU A 245 0.86 14.51 8.74
CA LEU A 245 0.99 14.75 10.19
C LEU A 245 1.52 16.17 10.47
N VAL A 246 2.60 16.54 9.78
CA VAL A 246 3.26 17.86 9.98
C VAL A 246 2.48 18.98 9.30
N GLY A 247 2.05 18.77 8.05
CA GLY A 247 1.42 19.82 7.24
C GLY A 247 -0.08 19.96 7.52
N PHE A 248 -0.88 19.00 7.09
CA PHE A 248 -2.34 19.14 7.16
C PHE A 248 -2.90 19.03 8.58
N TYR A 249 -2.37 18.11 9.40
CA TYR A 249 -2.80 18.03 10.81
C TYR A 249 -2.18 19.09 11.69
N GLU A 250 -1.09 19.76 11.25
CA GLU A 250 -0.39 20.78 12.02
C GLU A 250 0.06 20.26 13.40
N ALA A 251 0.42 18.97 13.46
CA ALA A 251 0.79 18.30 14.69
C ALA A 251 2.31 18.25 14.93
N GLY A 252 3.11 18.94 14.10
CA GLY A 252 4.57 18.91 14.17
C GLY A 252 5.12 19.24 15.56
N ASP A 253 4.71 20.38 16.12
CA ASP A 253 5.14 20.80 17.47
C ASP A 253 4.63 19.84 18.55
N LEU A 254 3.39 19.35 18.38
CA LEU A 254 2.77 18.46 19.35
C LEU A 254 3.50 17.12 19.51
N VAL A 255 4.06 16.59 18.42
CA VAL A 255 4.87 15.36 18.42
C VAL A 255 6.37 15.61 18.55
N GLY A 256 6.81 16.89 18.64
CA GLY A 256 8.22 17.26 18.71
C GLY A 256 8.98 16.91 17.42
N PHE A 257 8.38 17.17 16.23
CA PHE A 257 8.94 16.76 14.94
C PHE A 257 10.36 17.25 14.69
N GLY A 258 10.73 18.41 15.25
CA GLY A 258 12.09 18.97 15.15
C GLY A 258 13.18 18.09 15.79
N GLU A 259 12.82 17.11 16.63
CA GLU A 259 13.78 16.17 17.21
C GLU A 259 14.17 15.03 16.22
N PHE A 260 13.43 14.88 15.11
CA PHE A 260 13.57 13.77 14.13
C PHE A 260 14.22 14.25 12.83
N GLY A 261 15.51 14.67 12.92
CA GLY A 261 16.24 15.28 11.80
C GLY A 261 16.39 14.38 10.57
N HIS A 262 16.52 13.07 10.75
CA HIS A 262 16.66 12.13 9.64
C HIS A 262 15.32 11.93 8.91
N VAL A 263 14.20 11.89 9.63
CA VAL A 263 12.86 11.87 9.03
C VAL A 263 12.58 13.16 8.27
N ALA A 264 12.93 14.32 8.84
CA ALA A 264 12.76 15.62 8.20
C ALA A 264 13.53 15.70 6.88
N ARG A 265 14.81 15.32 6.87
CA ARG A 265 15.65 15.24 5.67
C ARG A 265 15.04 14.34 4.60
N ALA A 266 14.60 13.15 4.98
CA ALA A 266 14.02 12.19 4.02
C ALA A 266 12.66 12.69 3.48
N LEU A 267 11.84 13.33 4.32
CA LEU A 267 10.59 13.98 3.89
C LEU A 267 10.85 15.10 2.88
N GLU A 268 11.85 15.95 3.11
CA GLU A 268 12.23 17.00 2.19
C GLU A 268 12.65 16.42 0.83
N ALA A 269 13.52 15.42 0.84
CA ALA A 269 13.92 14.72 -0.39
C ALA A 269 12.74 14.08 -1.10
N PHE A 270 11.77 13.49 -0.35
CA PHE A 270 10.58 12.88 -0.90
C PHE A 270 9.70 13.89 -1.63
N VAL A 271 9.35 15.00 -0.99
CA VAL A 271 8.44 16.01 -1.58
C VAL A 271 9.07 16.78 -2.74
N ALA A 272 10.40 16.78 -2.85
CA ALA A 272 11.12 17.40 -3.97
C ALA A 272 11.09 16.53 -5.26
N ARG A 273 10.70 15.27 -5.20
CA ARG A 273 10.66 14.38 -6.38
C ARG A 273 9.59 14.85 -7.36
N PRO A 274 9.89 14.98 -8.67
CA PRO A 274 8.92 15.47 -9.66
C PRO A 274 7.64 14.66 -9.73
N ALA A 275 7.72 13.32 -9.63
CA ALA A 275 6.56 12.44 -9.63
C ALA A 275 5.72 12.60 -8.34
N VAL A 276 6.34 12.83 -7.20
CA VAL A 276 5.64 13.15 -5.95
C VAL A 276 4.89 14.47 -6.08
N VAL A 277 5.54 15.52 -6.60
CA VAL A 277 4.90 16.83 -6.82
C VAL A 277 3.63 16.71 -7.67
N ARG A 278 3.66 15.92 -8.75
CA ARG A 278 2.47 15.67 -9.58
C ARG A 278 1.44 14.82 -8.84
N GLY A 279 1.86 13.67 -8.30
CA GLY A 279 0.96 12.70 -7.68
C GLY A 279 0.22 13.22 -6.43
N LEU A 280 0.78 14.20 -5.72
CA LEU A 280 0.13 14.83 -4.56
C LEU A 280 -1.18 15.55 -4.89
N ASN A 281 -1.42 15.89 -6.17
CA ASN A 281 -2.58 16.64 -6.62
C ASN A 281 -3.55 15.82 -7.48
N ILE A 282 -3.42 14.49 -7.50
CA ILE A 282 -4.22 13.60 -8.34
C ILE A 282 -5.09 12.69 -7.46
N PRO A 283 -6.39 12.55 -7.80
CA PRO A 283 -7.16 13.34 -8.79
C PRO A 283 -7.24 14.82 -8.43
N ALA A 284 -7.26 15.69 -9.43
CA ALA A 284 -7.46 17.12 -9.16
C ALA A 284 -8.77 17.35 -8.40
N ARG A 285 -8.76 18.28 -7.46
CA ARG A 285 -9.98 18.84 -6.86
C ARG A 285 -10.38 20.04 -7.73
N ASP A 286 -11.60 20.04 -8.21
CA ASP A 286 -12.14 21.17 -8.96
C ASP A 286 -12.11 22.44 -8.12
#